data_ce53f858bab0fc0807e884afca858b3a
#
_entry.id   ce53f858bab0fc0807e884afca858b3a
#
_cell.length_a   1.000
_cell.length_b   1.000
_cell.length_c   1.000
_cell.angle_alpha   90.00
_cell.angle_beta   90.00
_cell.angle_gamma   90.00
#
_symmetry.space_group_name_H-M   'P 1'
#
loop_
_entity.id
_entity.type
_entity.pdbx_description
1 polymer ?
#
loop_
_entity_poly.entity_id
_entity_poly.type
_entity_poly.pdbx_seq_one_letter_code
_entity_poly.pdbx_strand_id
1 'polypeptide(L)'
;EEAMQSGATGFSTGLIYAPNKAAPTDEIVALAEVAGGKGGIYVTHMRNEGVDIDKSLDETFEIGRRASLPVVVSHHKCAGKENHGRSAETLARFDKALKGQKVGLDVYPYTAGSTVIMVDMVDAAERVIITWSETRPEFSGRDLADIAAELGCSARDAAAQLIPGGAIYFLMDEADVQRIIKYKHSMGA
;
A
#
# COMPACT_ATOMS: atom_id res chain seq x y z
N GLU A 1 21.78 -10.18 4.55
CA GLU A 1 23.15 -9.65 4.44
C GLU A 1 23.78 -10.00 3.09
N GLU A 2 23.73 -11.25 2.68
CA GLU A 2 24.29 -11.73 1.39
C GLU A 2 23.77 -10.93 0.18
N ALA A 3 22.47 -10.65 0.13
CA ALA A 3 21.88 -9.85 -0.94
C ALA A 3 22.50 -8.44 -1.02
N MET A 4 22.73 -7.77 0.12
CA MET A 4 23.39 -6.46 0.16
C MET A 4 24.85 -6.54 -0.28
N GLN A 5 25.56 -7.62 0.06
CA GLN A 5 26.94 -7.85 -0.41
C GLN A 5 26.98 -8.13 -1.91
N SER A 6 25.92 -8.72 -2.47
CA SER A 6 25.76 -9.02 -3.89
C SER A 6 25.25 -7.82 -4.73
N GLY A 7 25.08 -6.64 -4.12
CA GLY A 7 24.74 -5.42 -4.82
C GLY A 7 23.28 -4.98 -4.71
N ALA A 8 22.49 -5.55 -3.81
CA ALA A 8 21.15 -5.02 -3.52
C ALA A 8 21.25 -3.59 -2.96
N THR A 9 20.36 -2.70 -3.39
CA THR A 9 20.32 -1.29 -2.96
C THR A 9 19.57 -1.08 -1.65
N GLY A 10 18.88 -2.10 -1.15
CA GLY A 10 18.06 -2.05 0.06
C GLY A 10 17.15 -3.26 0.13
N PHE A 11 16.09 -3.14 0.93
CA PHE A 11 15.05 -4.16 0.97
C PHE A 11 13.66 -3.54 0.96
N SER A 12 12.66 -4.32 0.59
CA SER A 12 11.26 -3.88 0.56
C SER A 12 10.36 -4.86 1.27
N THR A 13 9.22 -4.35 1.74
CA THR A 13 8.15 -5.15 2.32
C THR A 13 6.79 -4.80 1.74
N GLY A 14 5.85 -5.76 1.82
CA GLY A 14 4.44 -5.54 1.58
C GLY A 14 3.66 -5.97 2.81
N LEU A 15 3.63 -5.11 3.84
CA LEU A 15 3.09 -5.47 5.17
C LEU A 15 1.57 -5.62 5.20
N ILE A 16 0.85 -5.17 4.16
CA ILE A 16 -0.58 -5.39 4.04
C ILE A 16 -0.93 -6.85 3.72
N TYR A 17 -0.02 -7.58 3.07
CA TYR A 17 -0.28 -8.93 2.56
C TYR A 17 0.05 -10.01 3.59
N ALA A 18 -0.77 -11.07 3.63
CA ALA A 18 -0.42 -12.28 4.36
C ALA A 18 0.72 -13.04 3.61
N PRO A 19 1.68 -13.66 4.32
CA PRO A 19 1.82 -13.72 5.78
C PRO A 19 2.49 -12.48 6.41
N ASN A 20 3.02 -11.54 5.61
CA ASN A 20 3.84 -10.41 6.08
C ASN A 20 3.10 -9.49 7.08
N LYS A 21 1.77 -9.44 6.98
CA LYS A 21 0.92 -8.68 7.91
C LYS A 21 1.10 -9.10 9.36
N ALA A 22 1.53 -10.33 9.62
CA ALA A 22 1.76 -10.86 10.96
C ALA A 22 3.17 -10.52 11.53
N ALA A 23 4.10 -10.05 10.69
CA ALA A 23 5.45 -9.72 11.13
C ALA A 23 5.42 -8.54 12.14
N PRO A 24 6.01 -8.69 13.33
CA PRO A 24 6.12 -7.58 14.28
C PRO A 24 7.10 -6.52 13.77
N THR A 25 6.91 -5.28 14.19
CA THR A 25 7.78 -4.15 13.80
C THR A 25 9.26 -4.41 14.12
N ASP A 26 9.56 -5.08 15.24
CA ASP A 26 10.94 -5.42 15.64
C ASP A 26 11.64 -6.35 14.65
N GLU A 27 10.92 -7.28 14.02
CA GLU A 27 11.47 -8.13 12.96
C GLU A 27 11.88 -7.30 11.74
N ILE A 28 11.02 -6.35 11.33
CA ILE A 28 11.32 -5.47 10.20
C ILE A 28 12.51 -4.56 10.53
N VAL A 29 12.59 -4.05 11.77
CA VAL A 29 13.73 -3.25 12.21
C VAL A 29 15.03 -4.05 12.14
N ALA A 30 15.05 -5.30 12.59
CA ALA A 30 16.24 -6.14 12.54
C ALA A 30 16.75 -6.35 11.08
N LEU A 31 15.84 -6.52 10.13
CA LEU A 31 16.19 -6.59 8.71
C LEU A 31 16.69 -5.23 8.18
N ALA A 32 16.02 -4.15 8.59
CA ALA A 32 16.38 -2.79 8.20
C ALA A 32 17.77 -2.39 8.70
N GLU A 33 18.15 -2.79 9.92
CA GLU A 33 19.48 -2.55 10.48
C GLU A 33 20.60 -3.17 9.64
N VAL A 34 20.35 -4.40 9.12
CA VAL A 34 21.30 -5.05 8.19
C VAL A 34 21.46 -4.25 6.90
N ALA A 35 20.37 -3.77 6.33
CA ALA A 35 20.40 -2.96 5.12
C ALA A 35 21.04 -1.58 5.39
N GLY A 36 20.67 -0.92 6.48
CA GLY A 36 21.21 0.38 6.90
C GLY A 36 22.71 0.35 7.14
N GLY A 37 23.22 -0.71 7.80
CA GLY A 37 24.66 -0.94 8.01
C GLY A 37 25.47 -1.10 6.72
N LYS A 38 24.81 -1.31 5.59
CA LYS A 38 25.40 -1.40 4.23
C LYS A 38 25.06 -0.20 3.35
N GLY A 39 24.45 0.86 3.91
CA GLY A 39 24.08 2.06 3.16
C GLY A 39 22.82 1.89 2.29
N GLY A 40 22.00 0.88 2.58
CA GLY A 40 20.78 0.61 1.84
C GLY A 40 19.59 1.49 2.24
N ILE A 41 18.46 1.28 1.56
CA ILE A 41 17.18 1.94 1.81
C ILE A 41 16.10 0.93 2.18
N TYR A 42 15.02 1.39 2.81
CA TYR A 42 13.81 0.61 3.05
C TYR A 42 12.66 1.18 2.24
N VAL A 43 11.99 0.33 1.44
CA VAL A 43 10.81 0.69 0.64
C VAL A 43 9.64 -0.17 1.09
N THR A 44 8.47 0.41 1.33
CA THR A 44 7.35 -0.37 1.86
C THR A 44 6.00 -0.04 1.26
N HIS A 45 5.26 -1.09 0.88
CA HIS A 45 3.81 -1.07 0.91
C HIS A 45 3.40 -1.21 2.38
N MET A 46 2.88 -0.15 2.96
CA MET A 46 2.58 -0.08 4.40
C MET A 46 1.55 -1.13 4.84
N ARG A 47 1.48 -1.35 6.14
CA ARG A 47 0.56 -2.31 6.77
C ARG A 47 -0.91 -1.96 6.57
N ASN A 48 -1.22 -0.68 6.55
CA ASN A 48 -2.56 -0.15 6.32
C ASN A 48 -2.48 1.21 5.62
N GLU A 49 -3.24 1.40 4.56
CA GLU A 49 -3.33 2.65 3.78
C GLU A 49 -4.71 3.33 3.94
N GLY A 50 -5.57 2.76 4.78
CA GLY A 50 -6.92 3.23 5.10
C GLY A 50 -7.02 3.81 6.52
N VAL A 51 -7.94 3.26 7.33
CA VAL A 51 -8.30 3.80 8.64
C VAL A 51 -7.14 3.92 9.63
N ASP A 52 -6.16 3.01 9.57
CA ASP A 52 -4.96 3.01 10.40
C ASP A 52 -3.70 3.56 9.68
N ILE A 53 -3.89 4.38 8.65
CA ILE A 53 -2.78 4.94 7.86
C ILE A 53 -1.76 5.70 8.75
N ASP A 54 -2.23 6.38 9.79
CA ASP A 54 -1.38 7.12 10.72
C ASP A 54 -0.45 6.21 11.49
N LYS A 55 -0.96 5.08 11.99
CA LYS A 55 -0.15 4.06 12.68
C LYS A 55 0.87 3.44 11.76
N SER A 56 0.49 3.20 10.50
CA SER A 56 1.38 2.63 9.48
C SER A 56 2.49 3.60 9.08
N LEU A 57 2.21 4.90 8.99
CA LEU A 57 3.23 5.92 8.78
C LEU A 57 4.18 6.01 9.98
N ASP A 58 3.64 6.03 11.21
CA ASP A 58 4.46 6.07 12.43
C ASP A 58 5.36 4.84 12.54
N GLU A 59 4.84 3.63 12.24
CA GLU A 59 5.62 2.39 12.16
C GLU A 59 6.76 2.50 11.12
N THR A 60 6.43 2.97 9.92
CA THR A 60 7.40 3.10 8.83
C THR A 60 8.52 4.08 9.19
N PHE A 61 8.19 5.22 9.79
CA PHE A 61 9.18 6.20 10.24
C PHE A 61 9.99 5.69 11.43
N GLU A 62 9.37 4.93 12.33
CA GLU A 62 10.09 4.28 13.44
C GLU A 62 11.13 3.29 12.92
N ILE A 63 10.80 2.45 11.96
CA ILE A 63 11.73 1.50 11.34
C ILE A 63 12.95 2.26 10.77
N GLY A 64 12.71 3.32 9.97
CA GLY A 64 13.79 4.11 9.39
C GLY A 64 14.70 4.76 10.43
N ARG A 65 14.11 5.32 11.49
CA ARG A 65 14.84 5.98 12.56
C ARG A 65 15.68 4.98 13.37
N ARG A 66 15.10 3.82 13.75
CA ARG A 66 15.80 2.78 14.54
C ARG A 66 16.95 2.17 13.76
N ALA A 67 16.74 1.88 12.48
CA ALA A 67 17.74 1.27 11.62
C ALA A 67 18.69 2.30 10.94
N SER A 68 18.50 3.60 11.21
CA SER A 68 19.34 4.69 10.66
C SER A 68 19.46 4.66 9.15
N LEU A 69 18.36 4.36 8.42
CA LEU A 69 18.35 4.28 6.96
C LEU A 69 17.24 5.13 6.33
N PRO A 70 17.40 5.55 5.05
CA PRO A 70 16.34 6.22 4.29
C PRO A 70 15.14 5.30 4.09
N VAL A 71 13.94 5.90 4.13
CA VAL A 71 12.67 5.18 3.92
C VAL A 71 11.89 5.80 2.77
N VAL A 72 11.29 4.95 1.95
CA VAL A 72 10.33 5.35 0.91
C VAL A 72 8.99 4.63 1.18
N VAL A 73 7.95 5.42 1.36
CA VAL A 73 6.57 4.90 1.37
C VAL A 73 6.13 4.75 -0.08
N SER A 74 5.98 3.51 -0.52
CA SER A 74 5.62 3.22 -1.90
C SER A 74 4.15 3.52 -2.16
N HIS A 75 3.86 4.12 -3.34
CA HIS A 75 2.51 4.46 -3.82
C HIS A 75 1.59 5.03 -2.71
N HIS A 76 2.08 6.05 -1.99
CA HIS A 76 1.34 6.66 -0.89
C HIS A 76 -0.06 7.10 -1.31
N LYS A 77 -1.06 6.71 -0.56
CA LYS A 77 -2.47 7.04 -0.79
C LYS A 77 -3.27 7.04 0.51
N CYS A 78 -4.43 7.69 0.50
CA CYS A 78 -5.46 7.57 1.52
C CYS A 78 -6.58 6.69 0.94
N ALA A 79 -6.57 5.40 1.27
CA ALA A 79 -7.46 4.42 0.68
C ALA A 79 -8.78 4.28 1.45
N GLY A 80 -9.88 4.22 0.70
CA GLY A 80 -11.24 4.06 1.22
C GLY A 80 -11.97 5.39 1.44
N LYS A 81 -13.27 5.39 1.19
CA LYS A 81 -14.14 6.58 1.22
C LYS A 81 -14.04 7.39 2.52
N GLU A 82 -13.90 6.72 3.65
CA GLU A 82 -13.79 7.31 4.99
C GLU A 82 -12.44 8.04 5.22
N ASN A 83 -11.49 7.82 4.32
CA ASN A 83 -10.16 8.42 4.39
C ASN A 83 -9.95 9.52 3.33
N HIS A 84 -10.94 9.82 2.51
CA HIS A 84 -10.88 10.91 1.55
C HIS A 84 -10.62 12.24 2.26
N GLY A 85 -9.73 13.06 1.71
CA GLY A 85 -9.31 14.35 2.26
C GLY A 85 -8.14 14.29 3.25
N ARG A 86 -7.72 13.10 3.71
CA ARG A 86 -6.68 12.96 4.73
C ARG A 86 -5.24 13.18 4.23
N SER A 87 -5.04 13.35 2.92
CA SER A 87 -3.67 13.55 2.39
C SER A 87 -2.95 14.77 2.96
N ALA A 88 -3.69 15.83 3.33
CA ALA A 88 -3.07 16.98 4.00
C ALA A 88 -2.47 16.61 5.36
N GLU A 89 -3.17 15.76 6.14
CA GLU A 89 -2.72 15.26 7.43
C GLU A 89 -1.52 14.32 7.27
N THR A 90 -1.61 13.36 6.35
CA THR A 90 -0.52 12.40 6.12
C THR A 90 0.75 13.08 5.63
N LEU A 91 0.66 14.05 4.71
CA LEU A 91 1.81 14.81 4.22
C LEU A 91 2.46 15.68 5.32
N ALA A 92 1.68 16.22 6.25
CA ALA A 92 2.24 16.91 7.42
C ALA A 92 3.07 15.98 8.32
N ARG A 93 2.75 14.67 8.38
CA ARG A 93 3.56 13.67 9.07
C ARG A 93 4.92 13.45 8.38
N PHE A 94 4.95 13.44 7.03
CA PHE A 94 6.21 13.43 6.27
C PHE A 94 7.06 14.67 6.57
N ASP A 95 6.46 15.86 6.56
CA ASP A 95 7.19 17.11 6.89
C ASP A 95 7.78 17.08 8.32
N LYS A 96 7.09 16.45 9.25
CA LYS A 96 7.59 16.26 10.62
C LYS A 96 8.76 15.25 10.65
N ALA A 97 8.62 14.12 9.97
CA ALA A 97 9.65 13.08 9.92
C ALA A 97 10.94 13.55 9.23
N LEU A 98 10.82 14.34 8.17
CA LEU A 98 11.95 14.94 7.43
C LEU A 98 12.87 15.82 8.27
N LYS A 99 12.42 16.32 9.42
CA LYS A 99 13.26 17.09 10.34
C LYS A 99 14.34 16.26 11.03
N GLY A 100 14.17 14.94 11.10
CA GLY A 100 15.07 14.05 11.84
C GLY A 100 15.57 12.83 11.06
N GLN A 101 15.02 12.56 9.87
CA GLN A 101 15.41 11.39 9.08
C GLN A 101 15.16 11.61 7.59
N LYS A 102 15.74 10.77 6.74
CA LYS A 102 15.50 10.77 5.29
C LYS A 102 14.25 9.93 4.99
N VAL A 103 13.17 10.59 4.59
CA VAL A 103 11.93 9.94 4.16
C VAL A 103 11.48 10.50 2.82
N GLY A 104 10.86 9.66 2.00
CA GLY A 104 10.23 10.03 0.75
C GLY A 104 8.99 9.18 0.53
N LEU A 105 8.29 9.47 -0.53
CA LEU A 105 7.17 8.69 -1.01
C LEU A 105 7.17 8.67 -2.54
N ASP A 106 6.60 7.63 -3.11
CA ASP A 106 6.19 7.64 -4.51
C ASP A 106 4.67 7.61 -4.63
N VAL A 107 4.15 7.98 -5.80
CA VAL A 107 2.73 8.10 -6.09
C VAL A 107 2.45 7.85 -7.56
N TYR A 108 1.32 7.24 -7.88
CA TYR A 108 0.80 7.12 -9.23
C TYR A 108 -0.45 8.00 -9.45
N PRO A 109 -0.73 8.47 -10.69
CA PRO A 109 -1.76 9.47 -10.97
C PRO A 109 -3.15 8.85 -11.19
N TYR A 110 -3.54 7.88 -10.36
CA TYR A 110 -4.83 7.19 -10.50
C TYR A 110 -5.60 7.18 -9.18
N THR A 111 -6.93 7.21 -9.27
CA THR A 111 -7.84 7.04 -8.11
C THR A 111 -8.12 5.58 -7.77
N ALA A 112 -7.45 4.65 -8.44
CA ALA A 112 -7.61 3.22 -8.26
C ALA A 112 -6.28 2.51 -8.06
N GLY A 113 -6.27 1.46 -7.25
CA GLY A 113 -5.14 0.54 -7.05
C GLY A 113 -5.44 -0.84 -7.61
N SER A 114 -4.43 -1.52 -8.16
CA SER A 114 -4.54 -2.88 -8.67
C SER A 114 -3.71 -3.84 -7.83
N THR A 115 -4.34 -4.90 -7.33
CA THR A 115 -3.69 -5.91 -6.49
C THR A 115 -4.44 -7.24 -6.54
N VAL A 116 -4.01 -8.22 -5.75
CA VAL A 116 -4.77 -9.47 -5.54
C VAL A 116 -6.15 -9.19 -4.95
N ILE A 117 -7.08 -10.11 -5.16
CA ILE A 117 -8.43 -9.99 -4.56
C ILE A 117 -8.32 -10.04 -3.05
N MET A 118 -8.68 -8.94 -2.41
CA MET A 118 -8.76 -8.75 -0.96
C MET A 118 -10.21 -8.45 -0.59
N VAL A 119 -10.93 -9.44 -0.07
CA VAL A 119 -12.37 -9.33 0.23
C VAL A 119 -12.67 -8.16 1.17
N ASP A 120 -11.77 -7.88 2.12
CA ASP A 120 -11.95 -6.78 3.08
C ASP A 120 -11.88 -5.39 2.45
N MET A 121 -11.31 -5.26 1.25
CA MET A 121 -11.25 -3.98 0.52
C MET A 121 -12.51 -3.68 -0.29
N VAL A 122 -13.38 -4.67 -0.51
CA VAL A 122 -14.56 -4.53 -1.38
C VAL A 122 -15.49 -3.42 -0.89
N ASP A 123 -15.79 -3.38 0.40
CA ASP A 123 -16.74 -2.40 0.97
C ASP A 123 -16.16 -0.98 1.05
N ALA A 124 -14.82 -0.87 1.13
CA ALA A 124 -14.13 0.41 1.16
C ALA A 124 -14.03 1.07 -0.23
N ALA A 125 -14.17 0.29 -1.31
CA ALA A 125 -14.08 0.77 -2.69
C ALA A 125 -15.43 1.32 -3.17
N GLU A 126 -15.36 2.33 -4.07
CA GLU A 126 -16.55 2.80 -4.81
C GLU A 126 -16.94 1.83 -5.92
N ARG A 127 -15.95 1.19 -6.51
CA ARG A 127 -16.07 0.25 -7.61
C ARG A 127 -14.94 -0.76 -7.56
N VAL A 128 -15.19 -1.99 -8.00
CA VAL A 128 -14.17 -3.05 -8.12
C VAL A 128 -14.31 -3.71 -9.49
N ILE A 129 -13.20 -3.79 -10.24
CA ILE A 129 -13.13 -4.52 -11.51
C ILE A 129 -12.23 -5.73 -11.32
N ILE A 130 -12.71 -6.92 -11.66
CA ILE A 130 -11.91 -8.14 -11.64
C ILE A 130 -10.98 -8.15 -12.84
N THR A 131 -9.67 -8.23 -12.63
CA THR A 131 -8.69 -8.25 -13.72
C THR A 131 -8.45 -9.67 -14.22
N TRP A 132 -8.44 -10.63 -13.31
CA TRP A 132 -8.34 -12.06 -13.61
C TRP A 132 -8.83 -12.88 -12.41
N SER A 133 -9.22 -14.13 -12.66
CA SER A 133 -9.53 -15.13 -11.64
C SER A 133 -9.10 -16.50 -12.16
N GLU A 134 -8.43 -17.27 -11.31
CA GLU A 134 -8.04 -18.64 -11.65
C GLU A 134 -9.24 -19.59 -11.63
N THR A 135 -10.14 -19.39 -10.67
CA THR A 135 -11.33 -20.23 -10.47
C THR A 135 -12.45 -19.92 -11.46
N ARG A 136 -12.58 -18.67 -11.89
CA ARG A 136 -13.67 -18.17 -12.73
C ARG A 136 -13.14 -17.17 -13.79
N PRO A 137 -12.33 -17.64 -14.75
CA PRO A 137 -11.68 -16.77 -15.74
C PRO A 137 -12.66 -16.00 -16.66
N GLU A 138 -13.91 -16.50 -16.78
CA GLU A 138 -14.98 -15.85 -17.55
C GLU A 138 -15.42 -14.49 -16.98
N PHE A 139 -15.08 -14.20 -15.72
CA PHE A 139 -15.40 -12.93 -15.08
C PHE A 139 -14.27 -11.88 -15.22
N SER A 140 -13.16 -12.20 -15.87
CA SER A 140 -12.07 -11.26 -16.09
C SER A 140 -12.53 -10.04 -16.90
N GLY A 141 -12.13 -8.84 -16.45
CA GLY A 141 -12.49 -7.56 -17.03
C GLY A 141 -13.87 -7.02 -16.63
N ARG A 142 -14.61 -7.73 -15.79
CA ARG A 142 -15.98 -7.37 -15.41
C ARG A 142 -16.02 -6.63 -14.07
N ASP A 143 -17.08 -5.84 -13.91
CA ASP A 143 -17.42 -5.19 -12.65
C ASP A 143 -17.90 -6.22 -11.63
N LEU A 144 -17.39 -6.13 -10.40
CA LEU A 144 -17.75 -7.06 -9.32
C LEU A 144 -19.24 -6.97 -8.94
N ALA A 145 -19.85 -5.78 -9.05
CA ALA A 145 -21.27 -5.60 -8.77
C ALA A 145 -22.15 -6.37 -9.78
N ASP A 146 -21.77 -6.37 -11.06
CA ASP A 146 -22.46 -7.13 -12.11
C ASP A 146 -22.30 -8.65 -11.89
N ILE A 147 -21.10 -9.08 -11.49
CA ILE A 147 -20.82 -10.49 -11.16
C ILE A 147 -21.65 -10.93 -9.95
N ALA A 148 -21.69 -10.12 -8.90
CA ALA A 148 -22.49 -10.41 -7.71
C ALA A 148 -23.98 -10.54 -8.01
N ALA A 149 -24.50 -9.64 -8.86
CA ALA A 149 -25.90 -9.70 -9.32
C ALA A 149 -26.19 -10.99 -10.11
N GLU A 150 -25.30 -11.39 -11.02
CA GLU A 150 -25.41 -12.63 -11.80
C GLU A 150 -25.37 -13.88 -10.91
N LEU A 151 -24.49 -13.86 -9.88
CA LEU A 151 -24.36 -14.98 -8.94
C LEU A 151 -25.44 -14.98 -7.84
N GLY A 152 -26.25 -13.93 -7.72
CA GLY A 152 -27.27 -13.79 -6.71
C GLY A 152 -26.74 -13.71 -5.27
N CYS A 153 -25.56 -13.09 -5.09
CA CYS A 153 -24.88 -13.00 -3.80
C CYS A 153 -24.35 -11.58 -3.52
N SER A 154 -23.75 -11.36 -2.33
CA SER A 154 -23.11 -10.10 -2.03
C SER A 154 -21.80 -9.91 -2.83
N ALA A 155 -21.36 -8.66 -3.01
CA ALA A 155 -20.07 -8.37 -3.66
C ALA A 155 -18.89 -9.04 -2.92
N ARG A 156 -18.93 -9.12 -1.59
CA ARG A 156 -17.92 -9.83 -0.80
C ARG A 156 -17.92 -11.34 -1.07
N ASP A 157 -19.09 -11.96 -1.13
CA ASP A 157 -19.21 -13.40 -1.42
C ASP A 157 -18.80 -13.71 -2.86
N ALA A 158 -19.13 -12.84 -3.80
CA ALA A 158 -18.65 -12.93 -5.18
C ALA A 158 -17.14 -12.85 -5.23
N ALA A 159 -16.51 -11.84 -4.61
CA ALA A 159 -15.07 -11.69 -4.55
C ALA A 159 -14.38 -12.93 -3.94
N ALA A 160 -14.93 -13.50 -2.88
CA ALA A 160 -14.40 -14.71 -2.24
C ALA A 160 -14.39 -15.92 -3.18
N GLN A 161 -15.35 -16.04 -4.09
CA GLN A 161 -15.43 -17.12 -5.08
C GLN A 161 -14.43 -16.96 -6.24
N LEU A 162 -13.82 -15.78 -6.39
CA LEU A 162 -12.89 -15.44 -7.48
C LEU A 162 -11.42 -15.57 -7.08
N ILE A 163 -11.13 -15.98 -5.85
CA ILE A 163 -9.75 -16.16 -5.35
C ILE A 163 -9.25 -17.56 -5.76
N PRO A 164 -7.97 -17.70 -6.21
CA PRO A 164 -7.01 -16.60 -6.40
C PRO A 164 -7.32 -15.76 -7.63
N GLY A 165 -7.07 -14.45 -7.52
CA GLY A 165 -7.37 -13.51 -8.59
C GLY A 165 -6.82 -12.12 -8.32
N GLY A 166 -7.01 -11.22 -9.26
CA GLY A 166 -6.63 -9.81 -9.18
C GLY A 166 -7.82 -8.88 -9.41
N ALA A 167 -7.75 -7.69 -8.84
CA ALA A 167 -8.78 -6.67 -9.00
C ALA A 167 -8.21 -5.26 -9.01
N ILE A 168 -8.94 -4.34 -9.63
CA ILE A 168 -8.75 -2.90 -9.55
C ILE A 168 -9.81 -2.36 -8.60
N TYR A 169 -9.37 -1.65 -7.56
CA TYR A 169 -10.21 -1.03 -6.55
C TYR A 169 -10.17 0.48 -6.70
N PHE A 170 -11.30 1.13 -6.93
CA PHE A 170 -11.44 2.57 -6.94
C PHE A 170 -11.63 3.04 -5.49
N LEU A 171 -10.55 3.51 -4.88
CA LEU A 171 -10.45 3.75 -3.42
C LEU A 171 -10.07 5.18 -3.06
N MET A 172 -9.46 5.95 -3.97
CA MET A 172 -8.86 7.23 -3.67
C MET A 172 -9.68 8.39 -4.22
N ASP A 173 -9.64 9.50 -3.49
CA ASP A 173 -10.16 10.80 -3.93
C ASP A 173 -9.15 11.50 -4.85
N GLU A 174 -9.63 12.09 -5.96
CA GLU A 174 -8.79 12.78 -6.94
C GLU A 174 -8.04 13.98 -6.31
N ALA A 175 -8.67 14.70 -5.38
CA ALA A 175 -8.02 15.84 -4.73
C ALA A 175 -6.86 15.40 -3.82
N ASP A 176 -6.96 14.22 -3.20
CA ASP A 176 -5.86 13.62 -2.45
C ASP A 176 -4.71 13.20 -3.38
N VAL A 177 -5.02 12.52 -4.48
CA VAL A 177 -4.03 12.13 -5.49
C VAL A 177 -3.28 13.37 -6.00
N GLN A 178 -4.00 14.41 -6.39
CA GLN A 178 -3.42 15.67 -6.87
C GLN A 178 -2.56 16.37 -5.81
N ARG A 179 -2.95 16.32 -4.54
CA ARG A 179 -2.16 16.91 -3.45
C ARG A 179 -0.88 16.15 -3.20
N ILE A 180 -0.93 14.82 -3.25
CA ILE A 180 0.26 13.96 -3.07
C ILE A 180 1.23 14.14 -4.24
N ILE A 181 0.75 14.17 -5.50
CA ILE A 181 1.60 14.40 -6.68
C ILE A 181 2.34 15.75 -6.60
N LYS A 182 1.66 16.79 -6.11
CA LYS A 182 2.25 18.14 -5.97
C LYS A 182 3.16 18.30 -4.76
N TYR A 183 3.24 17.30 -3.91
CA TYR A 183 4.10 17.36 -2.74
C TYR A 183 5.58 17.31 -3.15
N LYS A 184 6.36 18.27 -2.66
CA LYS A 184 7.76 18.52 -3.10
C LYS A 184 8.75 17.35 -2.88
N HIS A 185 8.36 16.37 -2.06
CA HIS A 185 9.15 15.18 -1.75
C HIS A 185 8.51 13.90 -2.29
N SER A 186 7.52 14.02 -3.18
CA SER A 186 6.96 12.88 -3.91
C SER A 186 7.75 12.60 -5.17
N MET A 187 7.78 11.32 -5.56
CA MET A 187 8.29 10.84 -6.84
C MET A 187 7.14 10.23 -7.62
N GLY A 188 7.05 10.50 -8.93
CA GLY A 188 6.12 9.79 -9.81
C GLY A 188 6.57 8.35 -10.02
N ALA A 189 5.66 7.39 -9.87
CA ALA A 189 5.87 5.98 -10.13
C ALA A 189 5.22 5.55 -11.44
#